data_19b3f2f56b82cb622c534f820b03efa6
#
_entry.id   19b3f2f56b82cb622c534f820b03efa6
#
_cell.length_a   1.000
_cell.length_b   1.000
_cell.length_c   1.000
_cell.angle_alpha   90.00
_cell.angle_beta   90.00
_cell.angle_gamma   90.00
#
_symmetry.space_group_name_H-M   'P 1'
#
loop_
_entity.id
_entity.type
_entity.pdbx_description
1 polymer ?
#
loop_
_entity_poly.entity_id
_entity_poly.type
_entity_poly.pdbx_seq_one_letter_code
_entity_poly.pdbx_strand_id
1 'polypeptide(L)'
;MNKITLISLFSAFLTTVPLLAATECADACGGHGHAAAKALTLDETFTVQCEHKIPQYTCDECRYELGLVKIDPSLVRSNEKAGGLFKIEAVEKHVAQTLFPLNGEIALNAAALTHVSPRVPGTLHTIHAALGKKVEKGDVLFEIETAQLGLALGAYRKNKALAALALKNVEREQALAEKRISPEADRVEAQMKYEEYRIELESAENALSVMGLDAAAIATLTSDGNAGKRARLPVVAPQSGTIIEKHLDPGETLETGKEVLTIADLSSVWVWLSVYEQDLSRILGESKKGALRVRITTLAFPDKLFEGEIDLIGSMVDENDRTIKVRATLKNPDGLLRPGMFCSGNVVFETPEKVIAVPKNALLSDEGKHFVFRLVREGFVLRTDVEVGRVFADCVEITSGLAEGEKIITEGAFVCKSDVLREKMGAGCAD
;
A
#
# COMPACT_ATOMS: atom_id res chain seq x y z
N MET A 1 -0.69 49.21 36.04
CA MET A 1 -1.73 50.04 36.69
C MET A 1 -3.06 49.37 36.49
N ASN A 2 -3.73 49.08 37.64
CA ASN A 2 -5.13 48.60 37.87
C ASN A 2 -5.51 47.21 37.26
N LYS A 3 -5.50 46.14 38.02
CA LYS A 3 -6.35 45.61 39.11
C LYS A 3 -7.84 45.89 38.90
N ILE A 4 -8.63 44.83 38.63
CA ILE A 4 -9.93 44.62 39.29
C ILE A 4 -10.20 43.11 39.35
N THR A 5 -10.24 42.64 40.58
CA THR A 5 -10.65 41.34 41.07
C THR A 5 -12.20 41.33 41.16
N LEU A 6 -12.88 40.27 40.74
CA LEU A 6 -14.25 40.04 41.18
C LEU A 6 -14.41 38.55 41.56
N ILE A 7 -14.48 38.35 42.87
CA ILE A 7 -14.93 37.15 43.58
C ILE A 7 -16.46 37.17 43.61
N SER A 8 -17.13 36.11 43.21
CA SER A 8 -18.52 35.88 43.61
C SER A 8 -18.71 34.44 44.04
N LEU A 9 -18.87 34.30 45.33
CA LEU A 9 -19.44 33.14 46.02
C LEU A 9 -20.81 32.79 45.45
N PHE A 10 -21.08 31.52 45.19
CA PHE A 10 -22.46 31.01 45.18
C PHE A 10 -22.55 29.79 46.10
N SER A 11 -23.41 29.97 47.08
CA SER A 11 -23.78 29.15 48.22
C SER A 11 -24.48 27.85 47.78
N ALA A 12 -24.15 26.79 48.48
CA ALA A 12 -24.83 25.50 48.44
C ALA A 12 -26.24 25.61 48.96
N PHE A 13 -27.23 25.11 48.20
CA PHE A 13 -28.55 24.78 48.71
C PHE A 13 -28.79 23.30 48.58
N LEU A 14 -28.68 22.61 49.74
CA LEU A 14 -29.07 21.25 49.95
C LEU A 14 -30.57 21.23 50.18
N THR A 15 -31.37 20.74 49.25
CA THR A 15 -32.79 20.44 49.48
C THR A 15 -32.96 18.91 49.53
N THR A 16 -33.15 18.44 50.72
CA THR A 16 -33.66 17.08 51.05
C THR A 16 -35.13 16.98 50.62
N VAL A 17 -35.42 16.00 49.73
CA VAL A 17 -36.82 15.59 49.44
C VAL A 17 -37.09 14.31 50.18
N PRO A 18 -38.20 14.18 50.93
CA PRO A 18 -38.52 13.01 51.72
C PRO A 18 -39.08 11.90 50.87
N LEU A 19 -38.63 10.69 51.22
CA LEU A 19 -39.08 9.38 50.77
C LEU A 19 -40.56 9.21 51.15
N LEU A 20 -41.49 9.28 50.17
CA LEU A 20 -42.86 8.80 50.39
C LEU A 20 -42.94 7.34 49.94
N ALA A 21 -43.21 6.49 50.88
CA ALA A 21 -43.64 5.12 50.68
C ALA A 21 -44.99 5.11 49.93
N ALA A 22 -45.02 4.41 48.80
CA ALA A 22 -46.27 4.05 48.14
C ALA A 22 -46.49 2.56 48.40
N THR A 23 -47.52 2.33 49.20
CA THR A 23 -48.14 1.06 49.52
C THR A 23 -48.75 0.41 48.29
N GLU A 24 -48.57 -0.90 48.26
CA GLU A 24 -49.35 -2.00 47.67
C GLU A 24 -50.59 -1.65 46.83
N CYS A 25 -50.56 -2.03 45.56
CA CYS A 25 -51.72 -2.63 44.89
C CYS A 25 -51.29 -4.01 44.38
N ALA A 26 -51.65 -5.03 45.17
CA ALA A 26 -51.75 -6.37 44.70
C ALA A 26 -53.08 -6.55 43.98
N ASP A 27 -53.06 -7.12 42.81
CA ASP A 27 -53.86 -8.24 42.36
C ASP A 27 -54.12 -8.25 40.86
N ALA A 28 -53.92 -9.45 40.31
CA ALA A 28 -54.49 -10.00 39.08
C ALA A 28 -53.89 -9.61 37.75
N CYS A 29 -52.71 -10.19 37.45
CA CYS A 29 -52.43 -10.80 36.14
C CYS A 29 -51.43 -11.93 36.36
N GLY A 30 -51.82 -13.17 36.14
CA GLY A 30 -50.98 -14.36 36.23
C GLY A 30 -49.84 -14.33 35.22
N GLY A 31 -48.73 -13.75 35.62
CA GLY A 31 -47.46 -13.83 34.89
C GLY A 31 -46.74 -15.11 35.33
N HIS A 32 -46.63 -16.07 34.45
CA HIS A 32 -45.68 -17.17 34.62
C HIS A 32 -44.26 -16.54 34.75
N GLY A 33 -43.79 -16.51 36.00
CA GLY A 33 -42.43 -16.11 36.28
C GLY A 33 -41.47 -17.08 35.60
N HIS A 34 -40.83 -16.66 34.53
CA HIS A 34 -39.64 -17.33 34.05
C HIS A 34 -38.53 -17.16 35.10
N ALA A 35 -38.48 -18.18 36.05
CA ALA A 35 -37.28 -18.38 36.83
C ALA A 35 -36.10 -18.50 35.85
N ALA A 36 -35.02 -17.75 36.10
CA ALA A 36 -33.80 -17.84 35.32
C ALA A 36 -33.41 -19.34 35.22
N ALA A 37 -33.60 -19.92 34.03
CA ALA A 37 -33.34 -21.34 33.81
C ALA A 37 -31.84 -21.54 34.07
N LYS A 38 -31.53 -22.37 35.05
CA LYS A 38 -30.20 -22.85 35.38
C LYS A 38 -29.63 -23.43 34.07
N ALA A 39 -28.50 -22.89 33.59
CA ALA A 39 -27.86 -23.38 32.37
C ALA A 39 -27.60 -24.90 32.52
N LEU A 40 -28.37 -25.71 31.80
CA LEU A 40 -28.22 -27.16 31.77
C LEU A 40 -26.89 -27.52 31.12
N THR A 41 -26.23 -28.53 31.67
CA THR A 41 -25.02 -29.08 31.01
C THR A 41 -25.44 -29.77 29.69
N LEU A 42 -24.50 -29.92 28.73
CA LEU A 42 -24.76 -30.56 27.45
C LEU A 42 -25.40 -31.95 27.60
N ASP A 43 -24.94 -32.74 28.56
CA ASP A 43 -25.46 -34.10 28.84
C ASP A 43 -26.87 -34.04 29.43
N GLU A 44 -27.12 -33.09 30.32
CA GLU A 44 -28.47 -32.90 30.91
C GLU A 44 -29.48 -32.49 29.86
N THR A 45 -29.10 -31.69 28.84
CA THR A 45 -29.98 -31.25 27.75
C THR A 45 -30.55 -32.42 26.93
N PHE A 46 -29.84 -33.53 26.83
CA PHE A 46 -30.31 -34.73 26.13
C PHE A 46 -31.03 -35.76 27.02
N THR A 47 -31.08 -35.55 28.33
CA THR A 47 -31.72 -36.48 29.29
C THR A 47 -33.02 -35.93 29.84
N VAL A 48 -33.28 -34.62 29.76
CA VAL A 48 -34.50 -33.99 30.25
C VAL A 48 -35.71 -34.49 29.46
N GLN A 49 -36.81 -34.85 30.19
CA GLN A 49 -38.11 -35.15 29.60
C GLN A 49 -39.03 -33.95 29.71
N CYS A 50 -39.79 -33.69 28.64
CA CYS A 50 -40.80 -32.65 28.60
C CYS A 50 -42.14 -33.15 29.17
N GLU A 51 -43.13 -32.26 29.29
CA GLU A 51 -44.50 -32.56 29.73
C GLU A 51 -45.18 -33.64 28.88
N HIS A 52 -44.75 -33.83 27.63
CA HIS A 52 -45.22 -34.88 26.74
C HIS A 52 -44.61 -36.27 27.01
N LYS A 53 -43.81 -36.43 28.07
CA LYS A 53 -43.15 -37.68 28.52
C LYS A 53 -42.19 -38.29 27.46
N ILE A 54 -41.66 -37.45 26.57
CA ILE A 54 -40.61 -37.82 25.61
C ILE A 54 -39.38 -37.00 25.90
N PRO A 55 -38.17 -37.40 25.43
CA PRO A 55 -36.99 -36.58 25.56
C PRO A 55 -37.21 -35.22 24.95
N GLN A 56 -36.96 -34.12 25.69
CA GLN A 56 -37.31 -32.76 25.29
C GLN A 56 -36.64 -32.37 23.95
N TYR A 57 -35.42 -32.85 23.67
CA TYR A 57 -34.70 -32.57 22.41
C TYR A 57 -35.38 -33.19 21.18
N THR A 58 -36.22 -34.22 21.34
CA THR A 58 -36.98 -34.85 20.25
C THR A 58 -38.37 -34.28 20.06
N CYS A 59 -38.86 -33.54 21.07
CA CYS A 59 -40.19 -32.92 21.03
C CYS A 59 -40.17 -31.68 20.13
N ASP A 60 -41.02 -31.64 19.14
CA ASP A 60 -41.06 -30.50 18.19
C ASP A 60 -41.58 -29.22 18.85
N GLU A 61 -42.35 -29.32 19.95
CA GLU A 61 -42.89 -28.17 20.67
C GLU A 61 -41.96 -27.67 21.81
N CYS A 62 -41.25 -28.57 22.50
CA CYS A 62 -40.49 -28.20 23.71
C CYS A 62 -38.98 -28.04 23.46
N ARG A 63 -38.42 -28.49 22.32
CA ARG A 63 -36.97 -28.43 22.09
C ARG A 63 -36.44 -26.99 21.99
N TYR A 64 -37.29 -26.04 21.57
CA TYR A 64 -36.92 -24.63 21.41
C TYR A 64 -36.64 -23.93 22.75
N GLU A 65 -37.29 -24.39 23.83
CA GLU A 65 -37.01 -23.90 25.19
C GLU A 65 -35.58 -24.17 25.62
N LEU A 66 -34.98 -25.25 25.08
CA LEU A 66 -33.57 -25.59 25.29
C LEU A 66 -32.63 -24.85 24.34
N GLY A 67 -33.16 -24.06 23.38
CA GLY A 67 -32.37 -23.43 22.33
C GLY A 67 -31.86 -24.41 21.27
N LEU A 68 -32.42 -25.62 21.22
CA LEU A 68 -32.04 -26.66 20.22
C LEU A 68 -32.84 -26.54 18.94
N VAL A 69 -32.13 -26.56 17.80
CA VAL A 69 -32.72 -26.61 16.48
C VAL A 69 -32.31 -27.91 15.81
N LYS A 70 -33.28 -28.58 15.18
CA LYS A 70 -33.07 -29.77 14.37
C LYS A 70 -32.76 -29.34 12.93
N ILE A 71 -31.64 -29.77 12.41
CA ILE A 71 -31.25 -29.53 11.00
C ILE A 71 -31.26 -30.85 10.24
N ASP A 72 -31.74 -30.83 9.01
CA ASP A 72 -31.66 -32.00 8.14
C ASP A 72 -30.23 -32.17 7.65
N PRO A 73 -29.57 -33.31 7.90
CA PRO A 73 -28.21 -33.56 7.43
C PRO A 73 -28.06 -33.44 5.91
N SER A 74 -29.14 -33.63 5.14
CA SER A 74 -29.11 -33.49 3.68
C SER A 74 -28.92 -32.04 3.23
N LEU A 75 -29.23 -31.05 4.07
CA LEU A 75 -29.07 -29.63 3.83
C LEU A 75 -27.70 -29.08 4.27
N VAL A 76 -26.88 -29.91 4.89
CA VAL A 76 -25.50 -29.54 5.25
C VAL A 76 -24.60 -29.71 4.04
N ARG A 77 -23.86 -28.64 3.68
CA ARG A 77 -22.85 -28.72 2.62
C ARG A 77 -21.72 -29.65 3.04
N SER A 78 -21.37 -30.62 2.18
CA SER A 78 -20.17 -31.43 2.28
C SER A 78 -19.31 -31.17 1.04
N ASN A 79 -18.04 -31.54 1.09
CA ASN A 79 -17.10 -31.41 -0.04
C ASN A 79 -17.60 -32.10 -1.32
N GLU A 80 -18.54 -33.03 -1.21
CA GLU A 80 -19.15 -33.76 -2.33
C GLU A 80 -20.49 -33.19 -2.80
N LYS A 81 -21.16 -32.33 -2.00
CA LYS A 81 -22.47 -31.73 -2.31
C LYS A 81 -22.40 -30.21 -2.20
N ALA A 82 -22.31 -29.54 -3.35
CA ALA A 82 -22.29 -28.07 -3.46
C ALA A 82 -23.62 -27.38 -3.11
N GLY A 83 -24.72 -28.10 -2.90
CA GLY A 83 -26.08 -27.59 -2.78
C GLY A 83 -26.69 -27.76 -1.38
N GLY A 84 -26.08 -27.21 -0.31
CA GLY A 84 -26.65 -27.20 1.03
C GLY A 84 -26.91 -25.78 1.56
N LEU A 85 -27.90 -25.64 2.45
CA LEU A 85 -28.22 -24.37 3.11
C LEU A 85 -27.25 -24.03 4.24
N PHE A 86 -26.70 -25.06 4.91
CA PHE A 86 -25.87 -24.92 6.08
C PHE A 86 -24.42 -25.28 5.77
N LYS A 87 -23.48 -24.40 6.15
CA LYS A 87 -22.06 -24.69 6.21
C LYS A 87 -21.66 -24.80 7.66
N ILE A 88 -21.02 -25.90 8.03
CA ILE A 88 -20.56 -26.17 9.39
C ILE A 88 -19.04 -26.26 9.36
N GLU A 89 -18.38 -25.44 10.16
CA GLU A 89 -16.92 -25.40 10.26
C GLU A 89 -16.47 -25.48 11.71
N ALA A 90 -15.29 -26.04 11.92
CA ALA A 90 -14.66 -26.03 13.24
C ALA A 90 -14.14 -24.63 13.55
N VAL A 91 -14.29 -24.22 14.78
CA VAL A 91 -13.72 -22.97 15.30
C VAL A 91 -12.22 -23.14 15.45
N GLU A 92 -11.48 -22.31 14.74
CA GLU A 92 -10.02 -22.29 14.78
C GLU A 92 -9.51 -20.95 15.33
N LYS A 93 -8.32 -20.99 15.90
CA LYS A 93 -7.62 -19.75 16.27
C LYS A 93 -6.93 -19.15 15.05
N HIS A 94 -7.28 -17.94 14.71
CA HIS A 94 -6.70 -17.19 13.60
C HIS A 94 -5.88 -15.99 14.08
N VAL A 95 -4.87 -15.65 13.28
CA VAL A 95 -4.25 -14.32 13.35
C VAL A 95 -5.24 -13.37 12.66
N ALA A 96 -5.96 -12.62 13.47
CA ALA A 96 -6.99 -11.75 12.94
C ALA A 96 -6.38 -10.42 12.45
N GLN A 97 -6.90 -9.90 11.33
CA GLN A 97 -6.47 -8.65 10.72
C GLN A 97 -7.53 -7.58 10.94
N THR A 98 -7.12 -6.47 11.54
CA THR A 98 -7.95 -5.27 11.59
C THR A 98 -7.60 -4.40 10.39
N LEU A 99 -8.60 -3.99 9.62
CA LEU A 99 -8.45 -3.03 8.53
C LEU A 99 -8.70 -1.62 9.05
N PHE A 100 -7.77 -0.73 8.80
CA PHE A 100 -7.90 0.67 9.14
C PHE A 100 -8.06 1.48 7.84
N PRO A 101 -9.28 1.98 7.54
CA PRO A 101 -9.57 2.66 6.28
C PRO A 101 -8.98 4.06 6.26
N LEU A 102 -8.34 4.41 5.16
CA LEU A 102 -7.77 5.71 4.86
C LEU A 102 -8.11 6.10 3.42
N ASN A 103 -8.24 7.39 3.18
CA ASN A 103 -8.33 7.92 1.82
C ASN A 103 -6.98 8.47 1.39
N GLY A 104 -6.73 8.43 0.09
CA GLY A 104 -5.48 8.92 -0.45
C GLY A 104 -5.48 9.15 -1.94
N GLU A 105 -4.32 9.50 -2.44
CA GLU A 105 -4.07 9.81 -3.83
C GLU A 105 -2.79 9.10 -4.30
N ILE A 106 -2.83 8.61 -5.54
CA ILE A 106 -1.68 8.00 -6.20
C ILE A 106 -0.83 9.12 -6.80
N ALA A 107 0.45 9.10 -6.49
CA ALA A 107 1.43 10.09 -6.98
C ALA A 107 2.58 9.42 -7.72
N LEU A 108 3.32 10.22 -8.46
CA LEU A 108 4.58 9.78 -9.05
C LEU A 108 5.57 9.38 -7.95
N ASN A 109 6.33 8.33 -8.21
CA ASN A 109 7.49 8.02 -7.40
C ASN A 109 8.61 9.03 -7.73
N ALA A 110 8.76 10.07 -6.91
CA ALA A 110 9.74 11.12 -7.12
C ALA A 110 11.21 10.60 -7.10
N ALA A 111 11.47 9.46 -6.47
CA ALA A 111 12.79 8.83 -6.52
C ALA A 111 13.09 8.16 -7.87
N ALA A 112 12.05 7.89 -8.67
CA ALA A 112 12.14 7.31 -10.01
C ALA A 112 11.88 8.34 -11.13
N LEU A 113 12.03 9.62 -10.81
CA LEU A 113 11.82 10.78 -11.68
C LEU A 113 13.16 11.36 -12.10
N THR A 114 13.31 11.68 -13.37
CA THR A 114 14.52 12.36 -13.87
C THR A 114 14.15 13.50 -14.79
N HIS A 115 14.61 14.69 -14.43
CA HIS A 115 14.53 15.87 -15.27
C HIS A 115 15.71 15.92 -16.22
N VAL A 116 15.44 16.10 -17.49
CA VAL A 116 16.45 16.21 -18.54
C VAL A 116 16.61 17.66 -18.92
N SER A 117 17.84 18.14 -18.81
CA SER A 117 18.23 19.49 -19.23
C SER A 117 19.48 19.42 -20.11
N PRO A 118 19.64 20.34 -21.09
CA PRO A 118 20.86 20.42 -21.89
C PRO A 118 22.04 20.84 -21.01
N ARG A 119 23.19 20.22 -21.24
CA ARG A 119 24.44 20.54 -20.51
C ARG A 119 25.16 21.77 -21.09
N VAL A 120 24.86 22.12 -22.31
CA VAL A 120 25.40 23.30 -23.03
C VAL A 120 24.26 24.01 -23.72
N PRO A 121 24.34 25.33 -23.91
CA PRO A 121 23.33 26.08 -24.64
C PRO A 121 23.42 25.78 -26.15
N GLY A 122 22.27 25.87 -26.83
CA GLY A 122 22.20 25.65 -28.25
C GLY A 122 20.78 25.73 -28.78
N THR A 123 20.62 25.67 -30.10
CA THR A 123 19.32 25.70 -30.77
C THR A 123 18.84 24.28 -30.99
N LEU A 124 17.58 24.02 -30.67
CA LEU A 124 16.95 22.71 -30.84
C LEU A 124 16.81 22.41 -32.35
N HIS A 125 17.44 21.33 -32.79
CA HIS A 125 17.44 20.94 -34.20
C HIS A 125 16.39 19.86 -34.50
N THR A 126 16.41 18.75 -33.76
CA THR A 126 15.51 17.60 -33.96
C THR A 126 15.02 17.10 -32.65
N ILE A 127 13.72 16.71 -32.58
CA ILE A 127 13.08 16.13 -31.42
C ILE A 127 12.65 14.69 -31.74
N HIS A 128 13.14 13.72 -30.99
CA HIS A 128 12.76 12.29 -31.05
C HIS A 128 11.83 11.88 -29.92
N ALA A 129 11.78 12.72 -28.90
CA ALA A 129 10.96 12.54 -27.70
C ALA A 129 9.50 12.93 -27.96
N ALA A 130 8.56 12.06 -27.64
CA ALA A 130 7.12 12.33 -27.67
C ALA A 130 6.52 12.05 -26.30
N LEU A 131 5.52 12.84 -25.90
CA LEU A 131 4.79 12.64 -24.65
C LEU A 131 4.16 11.23 -24.62
N GLY A 132 4.33 10.51 -23.51
CA GLY A 132 3.84 9.13 -23.35
C GLY A 132 4.72 8.05 -24.00
N LYS A 133 5.79 8.41 -24.73
CA LYS A 133 6.71 7.45 -25.33
C LYS A 133 7.59 6.81 -24.25
N LYS A 134 7.74 5.48 -24.32
CA LYS A 134 8.74 4.75 -23.54
C LYS A 134 10.11 4.92 -24.18
N VAL A 135 11.11 5.15 -23.35
CA VAL A 135 12.52 5.31 -23.75
C VAL A 135 13.41 4.42 -22.90
N GLU A 136 14.50 3.96 -23.47
CA GLU A 136 15.53 3.22 -22.77
C GLU A 136 16.72 4.14 -22.45
N LYS A 137 17.50 3.78 -21.42
CA LYS A 137 18.73 4.52 -21.10
C LYS A 137 19.67 4.54 -22.30
N GLY A 138 20.06 5.75 -22.72
CA GLY A 138 20.92 5.98 -23.88
C GLY A 138 20.18 6.34 -25.16
N ASP A 139 18.86 6.23 -25.22
CA ASP A 139 18.08 6.67 -26.39
C ASP A 139 18.23 8.18 -26.60
N VAL A 140 18.39 8.57 -27.86
CA VAL A 140 18.46 10.00 -28.22
C VAL A 140 17.08 10.62 -28.10
N LEU A 141 16.96 11.62 -27.23
CA LEU A 141 15.72 12.36 -26.98
C LEU A 141 15.55 13.54 -27.92
N PHE A 142 16.60 14.31 -28.10
CA PHE A 142 16.64 15.44 -29.00
C PHE A 142 18.10 15.79 -29.37
N GLU A 143 18.28 16.59 -30.43
CA GLU A 143 19.57 17.08 -30.86
C GLU A 143 19.58 18.59 -30.77
N ILE A 144 20.65 19.16 -30.20
CA ILE A 144 20.89 20.61 -30.16
C ILE A 144 22.09 20.97 -31.05
N GLU A 145 21.96 22.05 -31.78
CA GLU A 145 23.06 22.64 -32.53
C GLU A 145 23.79 23.66 -31.66
N THR A 146 25.09 23.44 -31.42
CA THR A 146 25.90 24.30 -30.56
C THR A 146 27.32 24.49 -31.09
N ALA A 147 27.76 25.75 -31.10
CA ALA A 147 29.13 26.09 -31.52
C ALA A 147 30.19 25.52 -30.59
N GLN A 148 29.84 25.33 -29.30
CA GLN A 148 30.75 24.76 -28.28
C GLN A 148 31.21 23.34 -28.64
N LEU A 149 30.32 22.51 -29.17
CA LEU A 149 30.67 21.18 -29.65
C LEU A 149 31.64 21.23 -30.81
N GLY A 150 31.41 22.15 -31.78
CA GLY A 150 32.31 22.32 -32.91
C GLY A 150 33.74 22.69 -32.50
N LEU A 151 33.86 23.61 -31.53
CA LEU A 151 35.16 24.01 -30.96
C LEU A 151 35.84 22.86 -30.20
N ALA A 152 35.13 22.15 -29.35
CA ALA A 152 35.66 21.03 -28.60
C ALA A 152 36.12 19.85 -29.49
N LEU A 153 35.33 19.48 -30.50
CA LEU A 153 35.73 18.50 -31.50
C LEU A 153 36.94 18.93 -32.33
N GLY A 154 37.05 20.24 -32.66
CA GLY A 154 38.22 20.79 -33.33
C GLY A 154 39.49 20.66 -32.50
N ALA A 155 39.42 21.02 -31.19
CA ALA A 155 40.52 20.86 -30.22
C ALA A 155 40.94 19.40 -30.07
N TYR A 156 39.95 18.47 -29.87
CA TYR A 156 40.22 17.05 -29.79
C TYR A 156 40.98 16.51 -31.02
N ARG A 157 40.52 16.84 -32.25
CA ARG A 157 41.15 16.39 -33.49
C ARG A 157 42.57 16.92 -33.64
N LYS A 158 42.78 18.20 -33.32
CA LYS A 158 44.11 18.82 -33.35
C LYS A 158 45.06 18.09 -32.41
N ASN A 159 44.65 17.95 -31.15
CA ASN A 159 45.52 17.37 -30.12
C ASN A 159 45.78 15.87 -30.35
N LYS A 160 44.81 15.14 -30.89
CA LYS A 160 44.97 13.74 -31.31
C LYS A 160 46.01 13.59 -32.41
N ALA A 161 46.00 14.48 -33.41
CA ALA A 161 46.96 14.47 -34.50
C ALA A 161 48.37 14.84 -33.98
N LEU A 162 48.48 15.85 -33.12
CA LEU A 162 49.74 16.28 -32.51
C LEU A 162 50.37 15.20 -31.61
N ALA A 163 49.56 14.56 -30.77
CA ALA A 163 50.01 13.44 -29.90
C ALA A 163 50.50 12.25 -30.74
N ALA A 164 49.78 11.92 -31.83
CA ALA A 164 50.20 10.85 -32.71
C ALA A 164 51.51 11.17 -33.48
N LEU A 165 51.71 12.44 -33.88
CA LEU A 165 52.95 12.86 -34.49
C LEU A 165 54.11 12.87 -33.48
N ALA A 166 53.88 13.39 -32.26
CA ALA A 166 54.89 13.40 -31.20
C ALA A 166 55.31 11.98 -30.79
N LEU A 167 54.37 11.03 -30.71
CA LEU A 167 54.69 9.64 -30.45
C LEU A 167 55.65 9.05 -31.50
N LYS A 168 55.38 9.28 -32.79
CA LYS A 168 56.29 8.83 -33.85
C LYS A 168 57.67 9.46 -33.73
N ASN A 169 57.75 10.72 -33.25
CA ASN A 169 59.03 11.39 -33.00
C ASN A 169 59.79 10.74 -31.86
N VAL A 170 59.09 10.41 -30.74
CA VAL A 170 59.70 9.65 -29.62
C VAL A 170 60.24 8.30 -30.09
N GLU A 171 59.48 7.53 -30.87
CA GLU A 171 59.90 6.27 -31.44
C GLU A 171 61.14 6.42 -32.30
N ARG A 172 61.20 7.48 -33.14
CA ARG A 172 62.34 7.75 -33.97
C ARG A 172 63.57 8.12 -33.14
N GLU A 173 63.49 9.05 -32.18
CA GLU A 173 64.60 9.49 -31.32
C GLU A 173 65.11 8.33 -30.42
N GLN A 174 64.21 7.49 -29.96
CA GLN A 174 64.58 6.31 -29.20
C GLN A 174 65.44 5.36 -30.08
N ALA A 175 65.02 5.06 -31.29
CA ALA A 175 65.75 4.20 -32.22
C ALA A 175 67.13 4.80 -32.63
N LEU A 176 67.25 6.14 -32.70
CA LEU A 176 68.51 6.81 -32.97
C LEU A 176 69.42 6.83 -31.75
N ALA A 177 68.90 7.02 -30.54
CA ALA A 177 69.67 6.97 -29.31
C ALA A 177 70.28 5.56 -29.06
N GLU A 178 69.48 4.52 -29.31
CA GLU A 178 69.96 3.12 -29.23
C GLU A 178 71.17 2.85 -30.16
N LYS A 179 71.19 3.52 -31.32
CA LYS A 179 72.33 3.46 -32.28
C LYS A 179 73.45 4.45 -31.94
N ARG A 180 73.34 5.21 -30.83
CA ARG A 180 74.27 6.27 -30.39
C ARG A 180 74.45 7.37 -31.49
N ILE A 181 73.40 7.69 -32.26
CA ILE A 181 73.43 8.71 -33.32
C ILE A 181 72.89 10.04 -32.77
N SER A 182 71.88 10.01 -31.88
CA SER A 182 71.23 11.16 -31.29
C SER A 182 71.65 11.31 -29.82
N PRO A 183 71.78 12.56 -29.29
CA PRO A 183 71.98 12.80 -27.87
C PRO A 183 70.79 12.34 -27.01
N GLU A 184 71.03 11.91 -25.79
CA GLU A 184 69.97 11.54 -24.85
C GLU A 184 69.02 12.73 -24.54
N ALA A 185 69.52 13.97 -24.63
CA ALA A 185 68.69 15.18 -24.47
C ALA A 185 67.52 15.24 -25.49
N ASP A 186 67.79 14.88 -26.76
CA ASP A 186 66.78 14.94 -27.82
C ASP A 186 65.65 13.92 -27.58
N ARG A 187 66.00 12.75 -27.07
CA ARG A 187 65.02 11.74 -26.64
C ARG A 187 64.14 12.23 -25.49
N VAL A 188 64.75 12.87 -24.47
CA VAL A 188 64.02 13.44 -23.32
C VAL A 188 63.09 14.56 -23.79
N GLU A 189 63.60 15.47 -24.69
CA GLU A 189 62.75 16.55 -25.27
C GLU A 189 61.55 15.99 -26.04
N ALA A 190 61.80 15.00 -26.91
CA ALA A 190 60.71 14.34 -27.65
C ALA A 190 59.69 13.70 -26.71
N GLN A 191 60.14 13.05 -25.63
CA GLN A 191 59.25 12.45 -24.64
C GLN A 191 58.43 13.54 -23.89
N MET A 192 59.05 14.61 -23.48
CA MET A 192 58.36 15.75 -22.83
C MET A 192 57.28 16.33 -23.72
N LYS A 193 57.58 16.49 -25.02
CA LYS A 193 56.63 17.02 -26.01
C LYS A 193 55.43 16.07 -26.27
N TYR A 194 55.68 14.76 -26.27
CA TYR A 194 54.63 13.78 -26.38
C TYR A 194 53.71 13.81 -25.14
N GLU A 195 54.26 13.91 -23.92
CA GLU A 195 53.49 13.99 -22.69
C GLU A 195 52.64 15.29 -22.66
N GLU A 196 53.20 16.42 -23.09
CA GLU A 196 52.45 17.68 -23.23
C GLU A 196 51.17 17.49 -24.10
N TYR A 197 51.34 16.96 -25.32
CA TYR A 197 50.19 16.75 -26.22
C TYR A 197 49.25 15.64 -25.74
N ARG A 198 49.73 14.66 -25.01
CA ARG A 198 48.90 13.64 -24.41
C ARG A 198 47.95 14.24 -23.34
N ILE A 199 48.50 15.15 -22.50
CA ILE A 199 47.70 15.85 -21.47
C ILE A 199 46.67 16.78 -22.13
N GLU A 200 47.07 17.49 -23.21
CA GLU A 200 46.14 18.35 -23.99
C GLU A 200 45.02 17.52 -24.65
N LEU A 201 45.32 16.33 -25.15
CA LEU A 201 44.34 15.43 -25.72
C LEU A 201 43.36 14.94 -24.66
N GLU A 202 43.86 14.50 -23.50
CA GLU A 202 43.05 14.10 -22.37
C GLU A 202 42.10 15.21 -21.86
N SER A 203 42.62 16.44 -21.82
CA SER A 203 41.81 17.61 -21.49
C SER A 203 40.68 17.84 -22.50
N ALA A 204 40.96 17.68 -23.80
CA ALA A 204 39.94 17.82 -24.85
C ALA A 204 38.90 16.67 -24.81
N GLU A 205 39.31 15.45 -24.46
CA GLU A 205 38.39 14.31 -24.23
C GLU A 205 37.48 14.57 -23.05
N ASN A 206 38.04 15.06 -21.95
CA ASN A 206 37.28 15.41 -20.75
C ASN A 206 36.25 16.52 -21.04
N ALA A 207 36.59 17.53 -21.84
CA ALA A 207 35.67 18.58 -22.26
C ALA A 207 34.45 18.00 -23.01
N LEU A 208 34.67 17.06 -23.92
CA LEU A 208 33.59 16.37 -24.67
C LEU A 208 32.75 15.45 -23.73
N SER A 209 33.38 14.76 -22.80
CA SER A 209 32.70 13.91 -21.81
C SER A 209 31.79 14.75 -20.92
N VAL A 210 32.18 15.93 -20.49
CA VAL A 210 31.34 16.84 -19.70
C VAL A 210 30.10 17.26 -20.50
N MET A 211 30.17 17.36 -21.81
CA MET A 211 29.01 17.62 -22.67
C MET A 211 28.07 16.41 -22.77
N GLY A 212 28.45 15.23 -22.25
CA GLY A 212 27.65 14.00 -22.26
C GLY A 212 27.98 13.04 -23.40
N LEU A 213 29.10 13.23 -24.09
CA LEU A 213 29.54 12.31 -25.11
C LEU A 213 30.44 11.22 -24.52
N ASP A 214 30.14 9.97 -24.82
CA ASP A 214 31.02 8.86 -24.54
C ASP A 214 32.07 8.64 -25.64
N ALA A 215 33.03 7.77 -25.40
CA ALA A 215 34.11 7.50 -26.36
C ALA A 215 33.59 7.01 -27.72
N ALA A 216 32.48 6.25 -27.75
CA ALA A 216 31.88 5.78 -28.98
C ALA A 216 31.21 6.91 -29.79
N ALA A 217 30.51 7.81 -29.10
CA ALA A 217 29.92 8.99 -29.73
C ALA A 217 30.99 9.94 -30.26
N ILE A 218 32.08 10.17 -29.51
CA ILE A 218 33.24 10.96 -29.94
C ILE A 218 33.86 10.34 -31.21
N ALA A 219 34.08 9.02 -31.23
CA ALA A 219 34.62 8.33 -32.41
C ALA A 219 33.71 8.49 -33.64
N THR A 220 32.39 8.35 -33.44
CA THR A 220 31.37 8.50 -34.48
C THR A 220 31.35 9.92 -35.05
N LEU A 221 31.36 10.95 -34.19
CA LEU A 221 31.34 12.37 -34.61
C LEU A 221 32.65 12.82 -35.26
N THR A 222 33.77 12.16 -34.98
CA THR A 222 35.08 12.48 -35.55
C THR A 222 35.40 11.75 -36.83
N SER A 223 34.58 10.75 -37.22
CA SER A 223 34.76 10.04 -38.50
C SER A 223 34.51 10.97 -39.71
N ASP A 224 35.21 10.70 -40.84
CA ASP A 224 35.26 11.62 -42.00
C ASP A 224 33.89 11.82 -42.70
N GLY A 225 32.93 10.89 -42.53
CA GLY A 225 31.59 10.98 -43.14
C GLY A 225 30.61 11.94 -42.46
N ASN A 226 30.93 12.49 -41.28
CA ASN A 226 29.97 13.20 -40.43
C ASN A 226 30.21 14.74 -40.33
N ALA A 227 30.78 15.35 -41.38
CA ALA A 227 31.09 16.78 -41.37
C ALA A 227 29.86 17.67 -41.04
N GLY A 228 28.68 17.36 -41.55
CA GLY A 228 27.45 18.14 -41.33
C GLY A 228 26.80 17.93 -39.95
N LYS A 229 27.21 16.91 -39.20
CA LYS A 229 26.67 16.61 -37.86
C LYS A 229 27.54 17.09 -36.70
N ARG A 230 28.68 17.72 -37.00
CA ARG A 230 29.70 18.10 -35.99
C ARG A 230 29.28 19.18 -35.02
N ALA A 231 28.22 19.92 -35.31
CA ALA A 231 27.66 20.90 -34.38
C ALA A 231 26.41 20.40 -33.66
N ARG A 232 25.97 19.16 -33.91
CA ARG A 232 24.75 18.58 -33.33
C ARG A 232 25.10 17.66 -32.19
N LEU A 233 24.74 18.10 -30.99
CA LEU A 233 24.93 17.34 -29.76
C LEU A 233 23.67 16.53 -29.49
N PRO A 234 23.72 15.17 -29.47
CA PRO A 234 22.61 14.35 -29.05
C PRO A 234 22.46 14.40 -27.52
N VAL A 235 21.27 14.69 -27.05
CA VAL A 235 20.91 14.55 -25.63
C VAL A 235 20.19 13.23 -25.44
N VAL A 236 20.76 12.38 -24.63
CA VAL A 236 20.29 11.00 -24.42
C VAL A 236 19.55 10.84 -23.09
N ALA A 237 18.67 9.82 -23.03
CA ALA A 237 17.94 9.45 -21.82
C ALA A 237 18.91 8.94 -20.74
N PRO A 238 18.94 9.54 -19.55
CA PRO A 238 19.79 9.11 -18.44
C PRO A 238 19.30 7.82 -17.78
N GLN A 239 18.01 7.53 -17.91
CA GLN A 239 17.36 6.31 -17.39
C GLN A 239 16.25 5.84 -18.35
N SER A 240 15.86 4.57 -18.21
CA SER A 240 14.68 4.03 -18.87
C SER A 240 13.40 4.51 -18.17
N GLY A 241 12.33 4.76 -18.93
CA GLY A 241 11.05 5.21 -18.39
C GLY A 241 10.11 5.72 -19.46
N THR A 242 9.09 6.45 -19.03
CA THR A 242 8.09 7.09 -19.91
C THR A 242 8.24 8.61 -19.83
N ILE A 243 8.19 9.27 -20.96
CA ILE A 243 8.20 10.74 -21.01
C ILE A 243 6.85 11.26 -20.55
N ILE A 244 6.83 11.96 -19.41
CA ILE A 244 5.59 12.48 -18.80
C ILE A 244 5.39 13.97 -19.01
N GLU A 245 6.49 14.71 -19.25
CA GLU A 245 6.44 16.14 -19.56
C GLU A 245 7.40 16.46 -20.70
N LYS A 246 7.01 17.40 -21.53
CA LYS A 246 7.80 17.86 -22.67
C LYS A 246 7.59 19.36 -22.87
N HIS A 247 8.67 20.12 -22.71
CA HIS A 247 8.74 21.57 -22.93
C HIS A 247 9.81 21.89 -24.01
N LEU A 248 9.58 21.41 -25.22
CA LEU A 248 10.48 21.52 -26.34
C LEU A 248 9.70 21.94 -27.60
N ASP A 249 10.05 23.08 -28.17
CA ASP A 249 9.53 23.55 -29.46
C ASP A 249 10.63 23.57 -30.54
N PRO A 250 10.34 23.13 -31.77
CA PRO A 250 11.33 23.13 -32.84
C PRO A 250 11.91 24.52 -33.11
N GLY A 251 13.24 24.64 -33.12
CA GLY A 251 13.95 25.92 -33.36
C GLY A 251 14.11 26.79 -32.09
N GLU A 252 13.62 26.33 -30.91
CA GLU A 252 13.83 27.02 -29.64
C GLU A 252 15.33 27.03 -29.27
N THR A 253 15.79 28.12 -28.67
CA THR A 253 17.11 28.18 -28.05
C THR A 253 17.03 27.71 -26.62
N LEU A 254 17.77 26.68 -26.30
CA LEU A 254 17.80 26.07 -24.97
C LEU A 254 18.99 26.59 -24.18
N GLU A 255 18.74 26.93 -22.91
CA GLU A 255 19.75 27.35 -21.95
C GLU A 255 20.19 26.17 -21.09
N THR A 256 21.41 26.23 -20.57
CA THR A 256 21.95 25.23 -19.66
C THR A 256 21.13 25.20 -18.38
N GLY A 257 20.73 24.00 -17.91
CA GLY A 257 20.01 23.79 -16.67
C GLY A 257 18.49 24.01 -16.78
N LYS A 258 17.93 24.47 -17.90
CA LYS A 258 16.51 24.54 -18.15
C LYS A 258 15.95 23.11 -18.31
N GLU A 259 15.01 22.71 -17.45
CA GLU A 259 14.32 21.43 -17.56
C GLU A 259 13.43 21.43 -18.80
N VAL A 260 13.64 20.47 -19.68
CA VAL A 260 12.96 20.40 -20.97
C VAL A 260 12.15 19.13 -21.18
N LEU A 261 12.50 18.07 -20.47
CA LEU A 261 11.78 16.80 -20.47
C LEU A 261 11.81 16.20 -19.08
N THR A 262 10.73 15.50 -18.71
CA THR A 262 10.67 14.69 -17.51
C THR A 262 10.41 13.23 -17.89
N ILE A 263 11.29 12.34 -17.42
CA ILE A 263 11.18 10.90 -17.61
C ILE A 263 10.86 10.27 -16.26
N ALA A 264 9.80 9.46 -16.19
CA ALA A 264 9.39 8.73 -15.00
C ALA A 264 9.41 7.22 -15.25
N ASP A 265 9.94 6.47 -14.30
CA ASP A 265 9.67 5.03 -14.23
C ASP A 265 8.34 4.81 -13.52
N LEU A 266 7.34 4.38 -14.27
CA LEU A 266 5.98 4.13 -13.79
C LEU A 266 5.76 2.69 -13.29
N SER A 267 6.81 1.88 -13.20
CA SER A 267 6.74 0.51 -12.67
C SER A 267 6.45 0.46 -11.17
N SER A 268 6.67 1.58 -10.48
CA SER A 268 6.29 1.82 -9.10
C SER A 268 5.63 3.19 -8.95
N VAL A 269 4.67 3.27 -8.03
CA VAL A 269 3.97 4.53 -7.70
C VAL A 269 3.97 4.73 -6.19
N TRP A 270 3.87 5.97 -5.77
CA TRP A 270 3.60 6.32 -4.38
C TRP A 270 2.11 6.52 -4.17
N VAL A 271 1.66 6.19 -2.98
CA VAL A 271 0.31 6.52 -2.51
C VAL A 271 0.45 7.35 -1.26
N TRP A 272 -0.13 8.54 -1.28
CA TRP A 272 -0.22 9.42 -0.13
C TRP A 272 -1.57 9.21 0.55
N LEU A 273 -1.56 8.61 1.72
CA LEU A 273 -2.74 8.36 2.55
C LEU A 273 -2.84 9.46 3.61
N SER A 274 -4.06 9.89 3.89
CA SER A 274 -4.34 10.92 4.90
C SER A 274 -4.79 10.27 6.20
N VAL A 275 -4.02 10.46 7.26
CA VAL A 275 -4.30 9.96 8.62
C VAL A 275 -4.71 11.13 9.49
N TYR A 276 -5.89 11.07 10.12
CA TYR A 276 -6.32 12.11 11.06
C TYR A 276 -5.45 12.11 12.32
N GLU A 277 -5.27 13.30 12.92
CA GLU A 277 -4.44 13.49 14.11
C GLU A 277 -4.80 12.54 15.26
N GLN A 278 -6.10 12.30 15.46
CA GLN A 278 -6.62 11.39 16.49
C GLN A 278 -6.16 9.95 16.33
N ASP A 279 -5.87 9.51 15.09
CA ASP A 279 -5.52 8.14 14.74
C ASP A 279 -4.01 7.90 14.63
N LEU A 280 -3.22 8.99 14.69
CA LEU A 280 -1.77 8.95 14.53
C LEU A 280 -1.10 8.05 15.57
N SER A 281 -1.53 8.12 16.83
CA SER A 281 -0.95 7.31 17.90
C SER A 281 -1.04 5.81 17.62
N ARG A 282 -2.14 5.39 17.00
CA ARG A 282 -2.37 3.98 16.60
C ARG A 282 -1.43 3.57 15.48
N ILE A 283 -1.30 4.37 14.42
CA ILE A 283 -0.38 4.12 13.30
C ILE A 283 1.06 4.04 13.79
N LEU A 284 1.51 5.00 14.62
CA LEU A 284 2.85 5.00 15.20
C LEU A 284 3.10 3.82 16.15
N GLY A 285 2.07 3.39 16.88
CA GLY A 285 2.16 2.23 17.75
C GLY A 285 2.38 0.93 16.97
N GLU A 286 1.65 0.76 15.88
CA GLU A 286 1.76 -0.41 15.01
C GLU A 286 3.05 -0.39 14.17
N SER A 287 3.52 0.77 13.70
CA SER A 287 4.76 0.88 12.93
C SER A 287 6.00 0.45 13.71
N LYS A 288 5.97 0.56 15.05
CA LYS A 288 7.06 0.07 15.92
C LYS A 288 7.14 -1.46 16.00
N LYS A 289 6.05 -2.15 15.66
CA LYS A 289 5.97 -3.62 15.70
C LYS A 289 6.49 -4.26 14.42
N GLY A 290 6.53 -3.52 13.31
CA GLY A 290 6.98 -4.00 12.01
C GLY A 290 6.51 -3.13 10.85
N ALA A 291 6.82 -3.57 9.63
CA ALA A 291 6.36 -2.92 8.41
C ALA A 291 4.83 -2.94 8.31
N LEU A 292 4.24 -1.77 8.06
CA LEU A 292 2.79 -1.65 7.89
C LEU A 292 2.42 -1.95 6.44
N ARG A 293 1.64 -3.00 6.23
CA ARG A 293 1.08 -3.33 4.93
C ARG A 293 -0.20 -2.53 4.69
N VAL A 294 -0.39 -2.14 3.44
CA VAL A 294 -1.60 -1.44 3.01
C VAL A 294 -2.19 -2.12 1.77
N ARG A 295 -3.51 -2.22 1.74
CA ARG A 295 -4.30 -2.69 0.60
C ARG A 295 -5.02 -1.50 0.00
N ILE A 296 -4.75 -1.24 -1.27
CA ILE A 296 -5.27 -0.09 -2.00
C ILE A 296 -6.31 -0.57 -3.01
N THR A 297 -7.44 0.13 -3.06
CA THR A 297 -8.47 -0.01 -4.09
C THR A 297 -8.70 1.33 -4.77
N THR A 298 -9.03 1.32 -6.05
CA THR A 298 -9.32 2.53 -6.82
C THR A 298 -10.70 2.42 -7.46
N LEU A 299 -11.35 3.55 -7.69
CA LEU A 299 -12.64 3.56 -8.39
C LEU A 299 -12.55 3.05 -9.84
N ALA A 300 -11.37 3.21 -10.46
CA ALA A 300 -11.14 2.74 -11.82
C ALA A 300 -11.04 1.21 -11.92
N PHE A 301 -10.63 0.53 -10.83
CA PHE A 301 -10.43 -0.91 -10.75
C PHE A 301 -10.98 -1.45 -9.42
N PRO A 302 -12.32 -1.49 -9.23
CA PRO A 302 -12.92 -1.84 -7.94
C PRO A 302 -12.66 -3.30 -7.55
N ASP A 303 -12.49 -4.19 -8.53
CA ASP A 303 -12.27 -5.63 -8.32
C ASP A 303 -10.78 -5.99 -8.15
N LYS A 304 -9.86 -5.00 -8.28
CA LYS A 304 -8.42 -5.22 -8.11
C LYS A 304 -7.92 -4.67 -6.79
N LEU A 305 -7.21 -5.50 -6.07
CA LEU A 305 -6.53 -5.14 -4.85
C LEU A 305 -5.03 -4.95 -5.14
N PHE A 306 -4.51 -3.78 -4.79
CA PHE A 306 -3.09 -3.47 -4.91
C PHE A 306 -2.47 -3.45 -3.52
N GLU A 307 -1.41 -4.22 -3.32
CA GLU A 307 -0.73 -4.30 -2.04
C GLU A 307 0.56 -3.48 -2.07
N GLY A 308 0.85 -2.84 -0.95
CA GLY A 308 2.05 -2.04 -0.75
C GLY A 308 2.46 -1.98 0.71
N GLU A 309 3.58 -1.30 0.97
CA GLU A 309 4.11 -1.09 2.31
C GLU A 309 4.23 0.41 2.59
N ILE A 310 3.89 0.80 3.82
CA ILE A 310 4.10 2.16 4.31
C ILE A 310 5.58 2.31 4.63
N ASP A 311 6.23 3.23 3.92
CA ASP A 311 7.66 3.52 4.04
C ASP A 311 7.95 4.88 4.68
N LEU A 312 6.94 5.75 4.79
CA LEU A 312 7.11 7.05 5.42
C LEU A 312 5.83 7.47 6.16
N ILE A 313 5.98 7.90 7.39
CA ILE A 313 4.96 8.62 8.15
C ILE A 313 5.42 10.06 8.27
N GLY A 314 4.63 11.01 7.76
CA GLY A 314 4.94 12.43 7.77
C GLY A 314 5.10 12.97 9.19
N SER A 315 5.97 13.96 9.32
CA SER A 315 6.24 14.64 10.60
C SER A 315 5.43 15.94 10.79
N MET A 316 4.68 16.34 9.78
CA MET A 316 3.90 17.57 9.77
C MET A 316 2.42 17.26 9.56
N VAL A 317 1.60 18.01 10.27
CA VAL A 317 0.14 18.02 10.09
C VAL A 317 -0.20 19.05 9.02
N ASP A 318 -1.02 18.70 8.04
CA ASP A 318 -1.59 19.66 7.10
C ASP A 318 -2.64 20.50 7.85
N GLU A 319 -2.47 21.82 7.83
CA GLU A 319 -3.31 22.75 8.58
C GLU A 319 -4.74 22.84 8.03
N ASN A 320 -4.96 22.49 6.74
CA ASN A 320 -6.25 22.63 6.09
C ASN A 320 -7.19 21.49 6.46
N ASP A 321 -6.69 20.25 6.41
CA ASP A 321 -7.52 19.05 6.61
C ASP A 321 -7.21 18.31 7.92
N ARG A 322 -6.25 18.80 8.72
CA ARG A 322 -5.81 18.23 10.00
C ARG A 322 -5.37 16.77 9.86
N THR A 323 -4.76 16.44 8.74
CA THR A 323 -4.23 15.11 8.47
C THR A 323 -2.70 15.08 8.40
N ILE A 324 -2.15 13.92 8.63
CA ILE A 324 -0.73 13.61 8.43
C ILE A 324 -0.64 12.72 7.19
N LYS A 325 0.25 13.08 6.27
CA LYS A 325 0.47 12.30 5.06
C LYS A 325 1.35 11.09 5.37
N VAL A 326 0.86 9.94 5.01
CA VAL A 326 1.57 8.66 5.12
C VAL A 326 1.79 8.13 3.72
N ARG A 327 3.05 7.79 3.40
CA ARG A 327 3.41 7.29 2.08
C ARG A 327 3.51 5.78 2.08
N ALA A 328 2.93 5.18 1.06
CA ALA A 328 3.13 3.78 0.72
C ALA A 328 3.69 3.65 -0.69
N THR A 329 4.59 2.69 -0.89
CA THR A 329 5.13 2.36 -2.21
C THR A 329 4.45 1.11 -2.75
N LEU A 330 3.91 1.20 -3.97
CA LEU A 330 3.20 0.13 -4.66
C LEU A 330 3.92 -0.24 -5.97
N LYS A 331 3.94 -1.52 -6.28
CA LYS A 331 4.37 -2.01 -7.60
C LYS A 331 3.25 -1.80 -8.63
N ASN A 332 3.62 -1.36 -9.83
CA ASN A 332 2.69 -1.07 -10.91
C ASN A 332 3.18 -1.65 -12.25
N PRO A 333 3.42 -2.97 -12.34
CA PRO A 333 4.00 -3.59 -13.55
C PRO A 333 3.10 -3.42 -14.78
N ASP A 334 1.79 -3.44 -14.59
CA ASP A 334 0.81 -3.33 -15.67
C ASP A 334 0.50 -1.86 -16.06
N GLY A 335 1.02 -0.87 -15.33
CA GLY A 335 0.76 0.56 -15.56
C GLY A 335 -0.69 0.97 -15.33
N LEU A 336 -1.45 0.21 -14.53
CA LEU A 336 -2.86 0.47 -14.24
C LEU A 336 -3.05 1.64 -13.29
N LEU A 337 -2.18 1.75 -12.30
CA LEU A 337 -2.20 2.87 -11.36
C LEU A 337 -1.57 4.08 -12.03
N ARG A 338 -2.34 5.16 -12.10
CA ARG A 338 -1.88 6.41 -12.70
C ARG A 338 -1.82 7.51 -11.65
N PRO A 339 -0.74 8.29 -11.61
CA PRO A 339 -0.66 9.47 -10.76
C PRO A 339 -1.86 10.40 -10.95
N GLY A 340 -2.37 10.98 -9.87
CA GLY A 340 -3.60 11.76 -9.83
C GLY A 340 -4.89 10.97 -9.59
N MET A 341 -4.83 9.62 -9.53
CA MET A 341 -6.00 8.83 -9.16
C MET A 341 -6.25 8.88 -7.65
N PHE A 342 -7.51 9.08 -7.25
CA PHE A 342 -7.93 8.87 -5.87
C PHE A 342 -8.04 7.37 -5.56
N CYS A 343 -7.73 7.03 -4.32
CA CYS A 343 -7.77 5.66 -3.84
C CYS A 343 -8.28 5.58 -2.41
N SER A 344 -8.79 4.39 -2.05
CA SER A 344 -9.07 4.01 -0.67
C SER A 344 -8.02 2.99 -0.24
N GLY A 345 -7.35 3.27 0.87
CA GLY A 345 -6.34 2.40 1.46
C GLY A 345 -6.85 1.77 2.75
N ASN A 346 -6.55 0.51 2.97
CA ASN A 346 -6.77 -0.16 4.23
C ASN A 346 -5.42 -0.59 4.80
N VAL A 347 -4.99 0.06 5.88
CA VAL A 347 -3.80 -0.38 6.61
C VAL A 347 -4.14 -1.65 7.37
N VAL A 348 -3.33 -2.68 7.21
CA VAL A 348 -3.55 -4.00 7.80
C VAL A 348 -2.78 -4.11 9.11
N PHE A 349 -3.51 -4.18 10.22
CA PHE A 349 -2.94 -4.47 11.52
C PHE A 349 -3.14 -5.94 11.84
N GLU A 350 -2.05 -6.66 12.09
CA GLU A 350 -2.10 -8.06 12.50
C GLU A 350 -2.14 -8.15 14.02
N THR A 351 -3.05 -8.97 14.52
CA THR A 351 -3.06 -9.30 15.94
C THR A 351 -1.94 -10.30 16.22
N PRO A 352 -1.00 -10.00 17.12
CA PRO A 352 0.14 -10.89 17.39
C PRO A 352 -0.29 -12.23 18.02
N GLU A 353 -1.45 -12.24 18.67
CA GLU A 353 -2.02 -13.43 19.32
C GLU A 353 -3.09 -14.07 18.44
N LYS A 354 -3.07 -15.39 18.38
CA LYS A 354 -4.14 -16.14 17.76
C LYS A 354 -5.37 -16.07 18.66
N VAL A 355 -6.46 -15.55 18.12
CA VAL A 355 -7.75 -15.41 18.82
C VAL A 355 -8.77 -16.36 18.23
N ILE A 356 -9.74 -16.80 19.05
CA ILE A 356 -10.93 -17.47 18.56
C ILE A 356 -11.78 -16.43 17.84
N ALA A 357 -12.00 -16.60 16.55
CA ALA A 357 -12.80 -15.68 15.75
C ALA A 357 -13.78 -16.45 14.87
N VAL A 358 -14.99 -15.93 14.74
CA VAL A 358 -16.05 -16.50 13.93
C VAL A 358 -16.41 -15.55 12.78
N PRO A 359 -16.79 -16.05 11.60
CA PRO A 359 -17.27 -15.20 10.52
C PRO A 359 -18.46 -14.34 10.95
N LYS A 360 -18.55 -13.10 10.46
CA LYS A 360 -19.65 -12.19 10.81
C LYS A 360 -21.02 -12.78 10.55
N ASN A 361 -21.16 -13.61 9.51
CA ASN A 361 -22.42 -14.28 9.15
C ASN A 361 -22.84 -15.40 10.12
N ALA A 362 -21.91 -15.92 10.91
CA ALA A 362 -22.17 -16.92 11.93
C ALA A 362 -22.68 -16.32 13.24
N LEU A 363 -22.32 -15.04 13.49
CA LEU A 363 -22.69 -14.33 14.71
C LEU A 363 -24.06 -13.68 14.54
N LEU A 364 -24.98 -14.05 15.42
CA LEU A 364 -26.33 -13.51 15.46
C LEU A 364 -26.54 -12.71 16.75
N SER A 365 -27.52 -11.83 16.73
CA SER A 365 -27.92 -11.06 17.91
C SER A 365 -29.42 -11.12 18.14
N ASP A 366 -29.84 -11.14 19.40
CA ASP A 366 -31.22 -11.13 19.83
C ASP A 366 -31.29 -10.48 21.21
N GLU A 367 -32.18 -9.50 21.39
CA GLU A 367 -32.36 -8.76 22.65
C GLU A 367 -31.04 -8.20 23.25
N GLY A 368 -30.11 -7.80 22.39
CA GLY A 368 -28.79 -7.25 22.82
C GLY A 368 -27.76 -8.31 23.21
N LYS A 369 -28.07 -9.61 23.15
CA LYS A 369 -27.12 -10.71 23.35
C LYS A 369 -26.65 -11.26 22.03
N HIS A 370 -25.38 -11.62 21.97
CA HIS A 370 -24.77 -12.29 20.83
C HIS A 370 -24.73 -13.79 21.03
N PHE A 371 -24.96 -14.54 19.96
CA PHE A 371 -24.97 -16.00 20.03
C PHE A 371 -24.58 -16.62 18.70
N VAL A 372 -24.18 -17.89 18.74
CA VAL A 372 -23.90 -18.72 17.55
C VAL A 372 -24.66 -20.04 17.69
N PHE A 373 -24.83 -20.75 16.56
CA PHE A 373 -25.37 -22.11 16.59
C PHE A 373 -24.23 -23.12 16.55
N ARG A 374 -24.03 -23.83 17.67
CA ARG A 374 -23.00 -24.87 17.84
C ARG A 374 -23.59 -26.24 17.55
N LEU A 375 -22.91 -27.03 16.72
CA LEU A 375 -23.27 -28.43 16.50
C LEU A 375 -22.96 -29.26 17.76
N VAL A 376 -23.98 -29.79 18.41
CA VAL A 376 -23.82 -30.58 19.62
C VAL A 376 -23.97 -32.07 19.36
N ARG A 377 -24.78 -32.44 18.38
CA ARG A 377 -25.00 -33.82 17.91
C ARG A 377 -25.33 -33.78 16.41
N GLU A 378 -25.13 -34.88 15.71
CA GLU A 378 -25.56 -35.00 14.31
C GLU A 378 -27.05 -34.64 14.15
N GLY A 379 -27.34 -33.64 13.33
CA GLY A 379 -28.67 -33.12 13.10
C GLY A 379 -29.22 -32.17 14.16
N PHE A 380 -28.44 -31.81 15.22
CA PHE A 380 -28.87 -30.88 16.24
C PHE A 380 -27.83 -29.79 16.51
N VAL A 381 -28.28 -28.54 16.47
CA VAL A 381 -27.48 -27.38 16.83
C VAL A 381 -28.09 -26.67 18.04
N LEU A 382 -27.23 -26.17 18.90
CA LEU A 382 -27.59 -25.48 20.13
C LEU A 382 -27.24 -24.01 20.03
N ARG A 383 -28.19 -23.13 20.32
CA ARG A 383 -27.93 -21.70 20.55
C ARG A 383 -26.98 -21.58 21.75
N THR A 384 -25.81 -21.02 21.47
CA THR A 384 -24.78 -20.79 22.49
C THR A 384 -24.51 -19.30 22.57
N ASP A 385 -24.83 -18.67 23.70
CA ASP A 385 -24.54 -17.25 23.91
C ASP A 385 -23.04 -17.06 24.01
N VAL A 386 -22.53 -15.97 23.37
CA VAL A 386 -21.12 -15.68 23.31
C VAL A 386 -20.85 -14.22 23.64
N GLU A 387 -19.69 -13.95 24.22
CA GLU A 387 -19.21 -12.61 24.42
C GLU A 387 -18.28 -12.24 23.25
N VAL A 388 -18.53 -11.07 22.66
CA VAL A 388 -17.76 -10.58 21.52
C VAL A 388 -16.66 -9.64 21.98
N GLY A 389 -15.49 -9.77 21.35
CA GLY A 389 -14.35 -8.89 21.54
C GLY A 389 -14.18 -7.93 20.35
N ARG A 390 -12.98 -7.93 19.78
CA ARG A 390 -12.61 -7.05 18.64
C ARG A 390 -13.32 -7.47 17.36
N VAL A 391 -13.75 -6.49 16.57
CA VAL A 391 -14.33 -6.71 15.25
C VAL A 391 -13.22 -6.56 14.21
N PHE A 392 -13.03 -7.60 13.39
CA PHE A 392 -12.05 -7.64 12.30
C PHE A 392 -12.72 -7.45 10.95
N ALA A 393 -11.94 -7.54 9.86
CA ALA A 393 -12.43 -7.36 8.50
C ALA A 393 -13.60 -8.31 8.17
N ASP A 394 -13.39 -9.61 8.33
CA ASP A 394 -14.32 -10.67 7.92
C ASP A 394 -14.88 -11.49 9.09
N CYS A 395 -14.33 -11.31 10.29
CA CYS A 395 -14.67 -12.09 11.47
C CYS A 395 -14.79 -11.21 12.73
N VAL A 396 -15.30 -11.82 13.82
CA VAL A 396 -15.44 -11.20 15.14
C VAL A 396 -14.79 -12.10 16.16
N GLU A 397 -13.99 -11.53 17.05
CA GLU A 397 -13.38 -12.23 18.17
C GLU A 397 -14.44 -12.68 19.17
N ILE A 398 -14.30 -13.89 19.64
CA ILE A 398 -15.11 -14.44 20.73
C ILE A 398 -14.22 -14.56 21.95
N THR A 399 -14.58 -13.83 23.01
CA THR A 399 -13.83 -13.82 24.29
C THR A 399 -14.28 -14.91 25.24
N SER A 400 -15.56 -15.29 25.17
CA SER A 400 -16.13 -16.38 25.98
C SER A 400 -17.30 -17.06 25.26
N GLY A 401 -17.61 -18.29 25.66
CA GLY A 401 -18.75 -19.04 25.11
C GLY A 401 -18.42 -20.06 24.03
N LEU A 402 -17.19 -20.05 23.47
CA LEU A 402 -16.74 -21.02 22.47
C LEU A 402 -15.33 -21.52 22.78
N ALA A 403 -15.08 -22.79 22.48
CA ALA A 403 -13.77 -23.41 22.55
C ALA A 403 -13.21 -23.74 21.12
N GLU A 404 -11.89 -23.84 21.04
CA GLU A 404 -11.21 -24.28 19.80
C GLU A 404 -11.63 -25.74 19.48
N GLY A 405 -11.93 -25.99 18.21
CA GLY A 405 -12.36 -27.29 17.69
C GLY A 405 -13.87 -27.52 17.76
N GLU A 406 -14.65 -26.67 18.42
CA GLU A 406 -16.12 -26.78 18.38
C GLU A 406 -16.63 -26.44 16.98
N LYS A 407 -17.67 -27.14 16.54
CA LYS A 407 -18.26 -26.93 15.21
C LYS A 407 -19.44 -25.99 15.32
N ILE A 408 -19.45 -24.96 14.45
CA ILE A 408 -20.52 -23.96 14.39
C ILE A 408 -21.08 -23.85 12.97
N ILE A 409 -22.29 -23.33 12.86
CA ILE A 409 -22.87 -22.97 11.55
C ILE A 409 -22.26 -21.63 11.14
N THR A 410 -21.51 -21.62 10.03
CA THR A 410 -20.91 -20.41 9.46
C THR A 410 -21.75 -19.78 8.37
N GLU A 411 -22.55 -20.56 7.64
CA GLU A 411 -23.56 -20.07 6.69
C GLU A 411 -24.90 -20.71 6.95
N GLY A 412 -25.99 -19.95 6.79
CA GLY A 412 -27.37 -20.42 7.05
C GLY A 412 -27.84 -20.26 8.50
N ALA A 413 -27.02 -19.74 9.40
CA ALA A 413 -27.36 -19.57 10.82
C ALA A 413 -28.66 -18.76 11.04
N PHE A 414 -28.97 -17.80 10.16
CA PHE A 414 -30.19 -17.00 10.22
C PHE A 414 -31.47 -17.85 10.06
N VAL A 415 -31.43 -18.94 9.29
CA VAL A 415 -32.58 -19.88 9.15
C VAL A 415 -32.90 -20.52 10.49
N CYS A 416 -31.85 -20.96 11.21
CA CYS A 416 -32.03 -21.53 12.56
C CYS A 416 -32.61 -20.50 13.54
N LYS A 417 -32.19 -19.24 13.48
CA LYS A 417 -32.75 -18.14 14.27
C LYS A 417 -34.24 -17.95 13.97
N SER A 418 -34.62 -17.93 12.70
CA SER A 418 -35.99 -17.73 12.26
C SER A 418 -36.91 -18.88 12.76
N ASP A 419 -36.38 -20.10 12.77
CA ASP A 419 -37.12 -21.28 13.29
C ASP A 419 -37.42 -21.16 14.80
N VAL A 420 -36.42 -20.80 15.61
CA VAL A 420 -36.58 -20.54 17.05
C VAL A 420 -37.56 -19.39 17.33
N LEU A 421 -37.49 -18.28 16.53
CA LEU A 421 -38.35 -17.12 16.76
C LEU A 421 -39.81 -17.40 16.38
N ARG A 422 -40.05 -18.17 15.30
CA ARG A 422 -41.40 -18.54 14.84
C ARG A 422 -42.17 -19.29 15.92
N GLU A 423 -41.50 -20.20 16.63
CA GLU A 423 -42.13 -20.98 17.74
C GLU A 423 -42.43 -20.08 18.94
N LYS A 424 -41.54 -19.16 19.32
CA LYS A 424 -41.82 -18.18 20.37
C LYS A 424 -43.04 -17.28 20.07
N MET A 425 -43.31 -16.98 18.78
CA MET A 425 -44.45 -16.18 18.34
C MET A 425 -45.72 -17.03 18.18
N GLY A 426 -45.59 -18.33 17.86
CA GLY A 426 -46.72 -19.23 17.69
C GLY A 426 -47.40 -19.66 19.00
N ALA A 427 -46.68 -19.68 20.11
CA ALA A 427 -47.20 -20.00 21.44
C ALA A 427 -48.04 -18.87 22.09
N GLY A 428 -48.07 -17.67 21.46
CA GLY A 428 -48.76 -16.50 22.01
C GLY A 428 -50.07 -16.11 21.32
N CYS A 429 -50.56 -16.87 20.32
CA CYS A 429 -51.75 -16.50 19.52
C CYS A 429 -52.80 -17.61 19.43
N ALA A 430 -53.00 -18.38 20.52
CA ALA A 430 -54.11 -19.31 20.63
C ALA A 430 -54.83 -19.06 21.97
N ASP A 431 -55.55 -17.94 22.04
CA ASP A 431 -56.71 -17.72 22.89
C ASP A 431 -57.69 -16.76 22.18
#